data_cadf1959a9e723d4ebf09cbac9f555e9
#
_entry.id   cadf1959a9e723d4ebf09cbac9f555e9
#
_cell.length_a   1.000
_cell.length_b   1.000
_cell.length_c   1.000
_cell.angle_alpha   90.00
_cell.angle_beta   90.00
_cell.angle_gamma   90.00
#
_symmetry.space_group_name_H-M   'P 1'
#
loop_
_entity.id
_entity.type
_entity.pdbx_description
1 polymer ?
#
loop_
_entity_poly.entity_id
_entity_poly.type
_entity_poly.pdbx_seq_one_letter_code
_entity_poly.pdbx_strand_id
1 'polypeptide(L)'
;IEKEHPNTINNHLNGSIIYGCGFAGKRIAKKLINLNENNVSYFVDDDLTLVGKKYLGKKIISNHELLIISKKNIISNIIIAIPSMDHDQLVNLYTKLFPLTLNISTLPNKHNLLKKDKVIIDDLKELDLGDIIKRKIFDVKNNSIKNFRNESIMVTGGAGSIGSEICQQIMRSNPKKLLIVDNSEYSLFKIKQKIGLKKNIQYILLDISNQDEVEKLIKNNDINYIFHAAAYKHVNFLEENLISAVRNNILTTISMLKSIKNSKINLIIISTDKAVEPRNILGMTKKASEIISLSMSNENYYKNTKITVVRFGNVFGSAGSAIEIFKNQIKKNLPITLTDIKMKRFFMSIREACNLVLQASQFKYTSTIFILKMGKPIKIIDIIN
;
A
#
# COMPACT_ATOMS: atom_id res chain seq x y z
N ILE A 1 -24.05 43.70 12.75
CA ILE A 1 -23.10 43.17 13.74
C ILE A 1 -22.37 42.05 13.03
N GLU A 2 -21.26 42.36 12.39
CA GLU A 2 -20.33 41.41 11.79
C GLU A 2 -19.59 40.69 12.92
N LYS A 3 -19.76 39.39 12.99
CA LYS A 3 -18.90 38.52 13.82
C LYS A 3 -17.60 38.30 13.05
N GLU A 4 -16.54 38.93 13.50
CA GLU A 4 -15.18 38.61 13.12
C GLU A 4 -14.91 37.11 13.44
N HIS A 5 -14.71 36.29 12.39
CA HIS A 5 -14.09 35.00 12.53
C HIS A 5 -12.60 35.22 12.81
N PRO A 6 -12.02 34.61 13.84
CA PRO A 6 -10.59 34.75 14.04
C PRO A 6 -9.89 34.01 12.88
N ASN A 7 -9.19 34.76 12.04
CA ASN A 7 -8.26 34.26 11.05
C ASN A 7 -7.10 33.54 11.79
N THR A 8 -7.26 32.25 12.06
CA THR A 8 -6.15 31.36 12.44
C THR A 8 -5.36 31.10 11.16
N ILE A 9 -4.36 31.89 10.88
CA ILE A 9 -3.34 31.61 9.86
C ILE A 9 -2.56 30.40 10.39
N ASN A 10 -2.91 29.20 9.92
CA ASN A 10 -2.15 28.01 10.18
C ASN A 10 -0.87 28.05 9.33
N ASN A 11 0.22 28.53 9.89
CA ASN A 11 1.53 28.46 9.26
C ASN A 11 1.97 27.01 9.12
N HIS A 12 2.37 26.58 7.92
CA HIS A 12 3.00 25.30 7.72
C HIS A 12 4.38 25.29 8.38
N LEU A 13 4.63 24.29 9.22
CA LEU A 13 5.95 24.05 9.77
C LEU A 13 6.85 23.50 8.65
N ASN A 14 7.86 24.29 8.25
CA ASN A 14 8.81 23.87 7.22
C ASN A 14 9.79 22.84 7.81
N GLY A 15 9.52 21.55 7.58
CA GLY A 15 10.41 20.45 7.96
C GLY A 15 9.75 19.40 8.84
N SER A 16 10.49 18.31 9.06
CA SER A 16 10.06 17.18 9.89
C SER A 16 10.32 17.43 11.38
N ILE A 17 9.49 16.88 12.24
CA ILE A 17 9.75 16.75 13.67
C ILE A 17 10.34 15.37 13.91
N ILE A 18 11.45 15.28 14.66
CA ILE A 18 12.07 14.01 15.03
C ILE A 18 11.76 13.72 16.50
N TYR A 19 10.98 12.66 16.75
CA TYR A 19 10.66 12.17 18.09
C TYR A 19 11.72 11.18 18.54
N GLY A 20 12.47 11.54 19.59
CA GLY A 20 13.67 10.87 20.10
C GLY A 20 14.96 11.56 19.62
N CYS A 21 15.64 12.27 20.53
CA CYS A 21 16.92 12.94 20.27
C CYS A 21 18.14 12.09 20.69
N GLY A 22 17.97 10.77 20.76
CA GLY A 22 19.03 9.80 20.99
C GLY A 22 19.91 9.58 19.75
N PHE A 23 20.74 8.53 19.77
CA PHE A 23 21.68 8.21 18.69
C PHE A 23 21.00 8.10 17.30
N ALA A 24 19.87 7.41 17.21
CA ALA A 24 19.14 7.22 15.95
C ALA A 24 18.58 8.54 15.41
N GLY A 25 17.92 9.34 16.26
CA GLY A 25 17.34 10.63 15.86
C GLY A 25 18.39 11.64 15.41
N LYS A 26 19.51 11.72 16.11
CA LYS A 26 20.65 12.56 15.72
C LYS A 26 21.21 12.18 14.36
N ARG A 27 21.26 10.88 14.05
CA ARG A 27 21.80 10.36 12.81
C ARG A 27 20.86 10.62 11.63
N ILE A 28 19.53 10.45 11.82
CA ILE A 28 18.52 10.81 10.82
C ILE A 28 18.59 12.30 10.51
N ALA A 29 18.63 13.16 11.54
CA ALA A 29 18.69 14.60 11.37
C ALA A 29 19.89 15.04 10.52
N LYS A 30 21.08 14.52 10.80
CA LYS A 30 22.29 14.81 10.01
C LYS A 30 22.07 14.49 8.52
N LYS A 31 21.43 13.37 8.22
CA LYS A 31 21.19 12.96 6.84
C LYS A 31 20.13 13.83 6.14
N LEU A 32 19.01 14.13 6.82
CA LEU A 32 17.95 14.98 6.26
C LEU A 32 18.48 16.39 5.94
N ILE A 33 19.32 16.94 6.80
CA ILE A 33 19.92 18.27 6.59
C ILE A 33 20.92 18.24 5.41
N ASN A 34 21.74 17.19 5.30
CA ASN A 34 22.73 17.08 4.23
C ASN A 34 22.13 16.86 2.82
N LEU A 35 20.91 16.33 2.73
CA LEU A 35 20.24 16.08 1.45
C LEU A 35 19.44 17.27 0.93
N ASN A 36 19.37 18.38 1.67
CA ASN A 36 18.56 19.58 1.36
C ASN A 36 17.06 19.30 1.06
N GLU A 37 16.61 18.05 1.21
CA GLU A 37 15.28 17.61 0.81
C GLU A 37 14.22 17.80 1.91
N ASN A 38 14.62 17.78 3.19
CA ASN A 38 13.71 17.99 4.31
C ASN A 38 14.41 18.64 5.50
N ASN A 39 14.05 19.88 5.77
CA ASN A 39 14.53 20.56 6.97
C ASN A 39 13.94 19.89 8.23
N VAL A 40 14.74 19.75 9.28
CA VAL A 40 14.26 19.39 10.61
C VAL A 40 13.82 20.66 11.33
N SER A 41 12.58 20.69 11.84
CA SER A 41 12.06 21.84 12.59
C SER A 41 12.41 21.76 14.08
N TYR A 42 12.08 20.62 14.70
CA TYR A 42 12.30 20.36 16.12
C TYR A 42 12.69 18.92 16.37
N PHE A 43 13.36 18.70 17.49
CA PHE A 43 13.40 17.40 18.16
C PHE A 43 12.38 17.40 19.29
N VAL A 44 11.77 16.24 19.55
CA VAL A 44 10.94 15.99 20.73
C VAL A 44 11.60 14.88 21.52
N ASP A 45 11.69 15.04 22.82
CA ASP A 45 12.22 13.98 23.70
C ASP A 45 11.47 13.97 25.04
N ASP A 46 11.30 12.77 25.60
CA ASP A 46 10.68 12.56 26.91
C ASP A 46 11.71 12.77 28.04
N ASP A 47 13.01 12.75 27.73
CA ASP A 47 14.08 13.03 28.68
C ASP A 47 14.16 14.55 28.95
N LEU A 48 13.65 14.95 30.11
CA LEU A 48 13.65 16.35 30.55
C LEU A 48 15.05 16.96 30.64
N THR A 49 16.11 16.15 30.75
CA THR A 49 17.48 16.65 30.76
C THR A 49 17.97 17.14 29.40
N LEU A 50 17.31 16.71 28.33
CA LEU A 50 17.57 17.12 26.95
C LEU A 50 16.69 18.30 26.52
N VAL A 51 15.50 18.44 27.09
CA VAL A 51 14.54 19.49 26.75
C VAL A 51 15.15 20.88 26.99
N GLY A 52 14.93 21.82 26.06
CA GLY A 52 15.50 23.16 26.06
C GLY A 52 16.87 23.28 25.40
N LYS A 53 17.61 22.17 25.27
CA LYS A 53 18.90 22.15 24.54
C LYS A 53 18.70 22.22 23.03
N LYS A 54 19.80 22.44 22.30
CA LYS A 54 19.81 22.44 20.83
C LYS A 54 20.72 21.34 20.28
N TYR A 55 20.32 20.71 19.17
CA TYR A 55 21.16 19.83 18.38
C TYR A 55 21.09 20.24 16.91
N LEU A 56 22.22 20.43 16.25
CA LEU A 56 22.33 20.97 14.87
C LEU A 56 21.53 22.29 14.69
N GLY A 57 21.55 23.16 15.70
CA GLY A 57 20.81 24.43 15.69
C GLY A 57 19.31 24.29 15.95
N LYS A 58 18.76 23.08 16.05
CA LYS A 58 17.32 22.84 16.27
C LYS A 58 17.03 22.57 17.74
N LYS A 59 15.93 23.18 18.25
CA LYS A 59 15.54 23.05 19.67
C LYS A 59 14.99 21.66 19.96
N ILE A 60 15.32 21.10 21.13
CA ILE A 60 14.70 19.90 21.69
C ILE A 60 13.55 20.36 22.58
N ILE A 61 12.34 19.96 22.29
CA ILE A 61 11.10 20.35 22.97
C ILE A 61 10.47 19.16 23.68
N SER A 62 9.62 19.46 24.66
CA SER A 62 8.80 18.45 25.33
C SER A 62 7.55 18.10 24.53
N ASN A 63 6.87 16.99 24.90
CA ASN A 63 5.54 16.66 24.36
C ASN A 63 4.52 17.77 24.58
N HIS A 64 4.57 18.46 25.70
CA HIS A 64 3.66 19.56 25.99
C HIS A 64 3.91 20.75 25.02
N GLU A 65 5.15 21.13 24.77
CA GLU A 65 5.49 22.15 23.79
C GLU A 65 5.08 21.75 22.38
N LEU A 66 5.22 20.46 22.00
CA LEU A 66 4.76 19.93 20.72
C LEU A 66 3.25 20.16 20.53
N LEU A 67 2.43 19.90 21.55
CA LEU A 67 0.98 20.12 21.51
C LEU A 67 0.63 21.61 21.36
N ILE A 68 1.40 22.50 21.99
CA ILE A 68 1.20 23.96 21.83
C ILE A 68 1.53 24.39 20.40
N ILE A 69 2.64 23.87 19.83
CA ILE A 69 3.05 24.16 18.46
C ILE A 69 2.01 23.67 17.44
N SER A 70 1.46 22.48 17.66
CA SER A 70 0.47 21.88 16.76
C SER A 70 -0.85 22.66 16.69
N LYS A 71 -1.21 23.40 17.74
CA LYS A 71 -2.39 24.28 17.73
C LYS A 71 -2.22 25.50 16.82
N LYS A 72 -0.99 25.93 16.58
CA LYS A 72 -0.66 27.13 15.79
C LYS A 72 -0.09 26.82 14.39
N ASN A 73 0.38 25.59 14.18
CA ASN A 73 1.08 25.20 12.96
C ASN A 73 0.59 23.84 12.46
N ILE A 74 0.54 23.67 11.13
CA ILE A 74 0.32 22.38 10.49
C ILE A 74 1.65 21.61 10.50
N ILE A 75 1.68 20.45 11.16
CA ILE A 75 2.85 19.57 11.20
C ILE A 75 2.80 18.67 9.98
N SER A 76 3.79 18.78 9.10
CA SER A 76 3.83 18.02 7.84
C SER A 76 4.23 16.56 8.04
N ASN A 77 5.20 16.29 8.95
CA ASN A 77 5.72 14.93 9.16
C ASN A 77 6.34 14.77 10.54
N ILE A 78 6.13 13.62 11.18
CA ILE A 78 6.81 13.22 12.42
C ILE A 78 7.56 11.91 12.18
N ILE A 79 8.83 11.87 12.58
CA ILE A 79 9.69 10.69 12.48
C ILE A 79 9.97 10.16 13.87
N ILE A 80 9.44 8.99 14.23
CA ILE A 80 9.73 8.31 15.50
C ILE A 80 11.09 7.61 15.38
N ALA A 81 12.10 8.15 16.05
CA ALA A 81 13.48 7.70 15.96
C ALA A 81 13.94 6.95 17.22
N ILE A 82 13.10 6.06 17.76
CA ILE A 82 13.36 5.27 18.97
C ILE A 82 13.29 3.76 18.64
N PRO A 83 14.36 3.16 18.10
CA PRO A 83 14.35 1.74 17.67
C PRO A 83 14.22 0.73 18.82
N SER A 84 14.41 1.16 20.07
CA SER A 84 14.26 0.33 21.27
C SER A 84 12.83 0.22 21.77
N MET A 85 11.91 1.01 21.20
CA MET A 85 10.50 1.03 21.61
C MET A 85 9.84 -0.30 21.27
N ASP A 86 9.11 -0.88 22.22
CA ASP A 86 8.29 -2.05 21.97
C ASP A 86 7.00 -1.68 21.21
N HIS A 87 6.23 -2.69 20.82
CA HIS A 87 5.02 -2.47 20.03
C HIS A 87 3.96 -1.65 20.79
N ASP A 88 3.76 -1.92 22.08
CA ASP A 88 2.74 -1.24 22.89
C ASP A 88 3.10 0.22 23.15
N GLN A 89 4.37 0.49 23.39
CA GLN A 89 4.91 1.86 23.47
C GLN A 89 4.74 2.61 22.15
N LEU A 90 5.02 1.94 21.01
CA LEU A 90 4.86 2.54 19.69
C LEU A 90 3.39 2.88 19.41
N VAL A 91 2.46 1.98 19.73
CA VAL A 91 1.01 2.20 19.60
C VAL A 91 0.56 3.38 20.45
N ASN A 92 0.97 3.42 21.72
CA ASN A 92 0.62 4.51 22.63
C ASN A 92 1.15 5.86 22.14
N LEU A 93 2.39 5.90 21.65
CA LEU A 93 2.98 7.11 21.09
C LEU A 93 2.28 7.53 19.80
N TYR A 94 2.04 6.59 18.89
CA TYR A 94 1.32 6.87 17.65
C TYR A 94 -0.07 7.46 17.92
N THR A 95 -0.82 6.89 18.86
CA THR A 95 -2.16 7.38 19.24
C THR A 95 -2.13 8.83 19.71
N LYS A 96 -1.07 9.23 20.43
CA LYS A 96 -0.85 10.62 20.87
C LYS A 96 -0.45 11.56 19.72
N LEU A 97 0.32 11.06 18.75
CA LEU A 97 0.85 11.88 17.65
C LEU A 97 -0.09 11.96 16.45
N PHE A 98 -0.94 10.95 16.26
CA PHE A 98 -1.85 10.84 15.12
C PHE A 98 -2.80 12.06 14.96
N PRO A 99 -3.36 12.66 16.02
CA PRO A 99 -4.15 13.88 15.89
C PRO A 99 -3.35 15.09 15.37
N LEU A 100 -2.03 15.06 15.45
CA LEU A 100 -1.16 16.18 15.08
C LEU A 100 -0.75 16.13 13.60
N THR A 101 -0.58 14.93 13.05
CA THR A 101 -0.25 14.71 11.63
C THR A 101 -0.60 13.28 11.22
N LEU A 102 -0.97 13.11 9.93
CA LEU A 102 -1.20 11.79 9.35
C LEU A 102 0.09 11.13 8.83
N ASN A 103 1.17 11.90 8.68
CA ASN A 103 2.44 11.41 8.15
C ASN A 103 3.39 11.09 9.31
N ILE A 104 3.31 9.88 9.82
CA ILE A 104 4.19 9.40 10.89
C ILE A 104 5.02 8.25 10.34
N SER A 105 6.35 8.39 10.43
CA SER A 105 7.31 7.37 10.02
C SER A 105 8.09 6.86 11.22
N THR A 106 8.55 5.63 11.17
CA THR A 106 9.39 5.04 12.22
C THR A 106 10.57 4.28 11.63
N LEU A 107 11.57 4.04 12.47
CA LEU A 107 12.66 3.13 12.16
C LEU A 107 12.25 1.67 12.47
N PRO A 108 12.73 0.69 11.69
CA PRO A 108 12.54 -0.72 12.02
C PRO A 108 13.22 -1.08 13.34
N ASN A 109 12.69 -2.09 14.04
CA ASN A 109 13.19 -2.55 15.33
C ASN A 109 14.69 -2.85 15.34
N LYS A 110 15.33 -2.69 16.51
CA LYS A 110 16.76 -2.83 16.78
C LYS A 110 17.40 -4.11 16.19
N HIS A 111 16.67 -5.24 16.17
CA HIS A 111 17.14 -6.51 15.58
C HIS A 111 17.42 -6.44 14.07
N ASN A 112 16.70 -5.58 13.33
CA ASN A 112 16.91 -5.37 11.90
C ASN A 112 18.00 -4.32 11.60
N LEU A 113 18.29 -3.44 12.55
CA LEU A 113 19.32 -2.39 12.43
C LEU A 113 20.73 -2.90 12.77
N LEU A 114 20.84 -3.89 13.68
CA LEU A 114 22.13 -4.47 14.09
C LEU A 114 22.84 -5.27 12.96
N LYS A 115 22.12 -5.64 11.91
CA LYS A 115 22.69 -6.29 10.71
C LYS A 115 23.25 -5.31 9.67
N LYS A 116 23.03 -4.00 9.86
CA LYS A 116 23.53 -2.95 8.97
C LYS A 116 24.16 -1.83 9.83
N ASP A 117 25.46 -1.64 9.71
CA ASP A 117 26.19 -0.57 10.39
C ASP A 117 25.75 0.86 10.01
N LYS A 118 24.72 1.03 9.20
CA LYS A 118 24.24 2.31 8.70
C LYS A 118 22.71 2.37 8.74
N VAL A 119 22.17 3.24 9.61
CA VAL A 119 20.77 3.71 9.50
C VAL A 119 20.67 4.57 8.24
N ILE A 120 19.82 4.17 7.29
CA ILE A 120 19.61 4.87 6.02
C ILE A 120 18.20 5.50 6.06
N ILE A 121 18.01 6.66 5.41
CA ILE A 121 16.67 7.28 5.27
C ILE A 121 15.69 6.31 4.61
N ASP A 122 16.18 5.47 3.69
CA ASP A 122 15.42 4.40 3.05
C ASP A 122 14.92 3.32 4.02
N ASP A 123 15.44 3.28 5.27
CA ASP A 123 14.95 2.41 6.34
C ASP A 123 13.72 3.01 7.06
N LEU A 124 13.38 4.28 6.82
CA LEU A 124 12.17 4.89 7.36
C LEU A 124 10.94 4.23 6.76
N LYS A 125 10.06 3.76 7.62
CA LYS A 125 8.80 3.15 7.24
C LYS A 125 7.67 4.06 7.69
N GLU A 126 6.80 4.45 6.76
CA GLU A 126 5.54 5.09 7.12
C GLU A 126 4.71 4.12 7.95
N LEU A 127 4.28 4.55 9.14
CA LEU A 127 3.42 3.74 9.99
C LEU A 127 2.01 3.76 9.43
N ASP A 128 1.52 2.58 9.11
CA ASP A 128 0.11 2.38 8.78
C ASP A 128 -0.65 1.76 9.96
N LEU A 129 -1.98 1.77 9.87
CA LEU A 129 -2.82 1.15 10.91
C LEU A 129 -2.58 -0.35 11.05
N GLY A 130 -2.08 -1.03 10.02
CA GLY A 130 -1.71 -2.44 10.08
C GLY A 130 -0.53 -2.71 11.00
N ASP A 131 0.37 -1.73 11.16
CA ASP A 131 1.50 -1.83 12.09
C ASP A 131 1.06 -1.61 13.55
N ILE A 132 -0.06 -0.93 13.77
CA ILE A 132 -0.57 -0.53 15.08
C ILE A 132 -1.51 -1.59 15.66
N ILE A 133 -2.34 -2.19 14.82
CA ILE A 133 -3.26 -3.25 15.25
C ILE A 133 -2.44 -4.49 15.60
N LYS A 134 -2.58 -4.99 16.86
CA LYS A 134 -1.95 -6.22 17.36
C LYS A 134 -2.37 -7.44 16.54
N ARG A 135 -1.86 -7.55 15.32
CA ARG A 135 -2.07 -8.70 14.46
C ARG A 135 -0.74 -9.39 14.22
N LYS A 136 -0.72 -10.71 14.37
CA LYS A 136 0.43 -11.51 13.95
C LYS A 136 0.59 -11.36 12.43
N ILE A 137 1.52 -10.51 12.02
CA ILE A 137 1.90 -10.37 10.60
C ILE A 137 2.53 -11.70 10.20
N PHE A 138 2.01 -12.31 9.13
CA PHE A 138 2.67 -13.45 8.54
C PHE A 138 3.89 -12.95 7.76
N ASP A 139 5.00 -12.79 8.49
CA ASP A 139 6.27 -12.39 7.89
C ASP A 139 6.80 -13.57 7.07
N VAL A 140 6.61 -13.45 5.78
CA VAL A 140 7.19 -14.34 4.82
C VAL A 140 8.68 -14.03 4.79
N LYS A 141 9.51 -14.96 5.26
CA LYS A 141 10.96 -14.84 5.15
C LYS A 141 11.30 -14.44 3.71
N ASN A 142 12.04 -13.36 3.52
CA ASN A 142 12.41 -12.82 2.20
C ASN A 142 13.03 -13.87 1.24
N ASN A 143 13.54 -14.99 1.77
CA ASN A 143 14.11 -16.09 1.00
C ASN A 143 13.07 -17.00 0.33
N SER A 144 11.77 -16.84 0.59
CA SER A 144 10.71 -17.66 0.00
C SER A 144 10.03 -17.02 -1.20
N ILE A 145 10.42 -15.82 -1.61
CA ILE A 145 9.91 -15.19 -2.83
C ILE A 145 10.82 -15.55 -3.99
N LYS A 146 10.22 -16.08 -5.07
CA LYS A 146 10.94 -16.38 -6.31
C LYS A 146 11.76 -15.17 -6.76
N ASN A 147 12.98 -15.43 -7.18
CA ASN A 147 13.77 -14.42 -7.86
C ASN A 147 13.25 -14.27 -9.30
N PHE A 148 12.67 -13.11 -9.62
CA PHE A 148 12.15 -12.79 -10.95
C PHE A 148 13.22 -12.24 -11.91
N ARG A 149 14.50 -12.40 -11.61
CA ARG A 149 15.62 -11.77 -12.34
C ARG A 149 15.60 -12.01 -13.86
N ASN A 150 15.22 -13.19 -14.29
CA ASN A 150 15.21 -13.57 -15.72
C ASN A 150 13.81 -13.53 -16.33
N GLU A 151 12.82 -12.99 -15.65
CA GLU A 151 11.44 -13.00 -16.07
C GLU A 151 11.01 -11.67 -16.68
N SER A 152 10.18 -11.74 -17.72
CA SER A 152 9.43 -10.61 -18.25
C SER A 152 8.03 -10.61 -17.65
N ILE A 153 7.65 -9.52 -16.98
CA ILE A 153 6.46 -9.48 -16.13
C ILE A 153 5.59 -8.30 -16.55
N MET A 154 4.29 -8.54 -16.62
CA MET A 154 3.28 -7.51 -16.80
C MET A 154 2.40 -7.41 -15.56
N VAL A 155 2.15 -6.20 -15.09
CA VAL A 155 1.22 -5.90 -13.99
C VAL A 155 0.15 -4.97 -14.51
N THR A 156 -1.10 -5.44 -14.61
CA THR A 156 -2.25 -4.60 -14.98
C THR A 156 -2.87 -3.99 -13.74
N GLY A 157 -3.41 -2.78 -13.86
CA GLY A 157 -3.72 -1.97 -12.67
C GLY A 157 -2.45 -1.66 -11.87
N GLY A 158 -1.32 -1.59 -12.58
CA GLY A 158 0.02 -1.47 -12.01
C GLY A 158 0.27 -0.16 -11.27
N ALA A 159 -0.53 0.87 -11.52
CA ALA A 159 -0.50 2.14 -10.83
C ALA A 159 -1.46 2.21 -9.62
N GLY A 160 -2.31 1.20 -9.42
CA GLY A 160 -3.17 1.07 -8.24
C GLY A 160 -2.42 0.64 -6.98
N SER A 161 -3.11 0.63 -5.84
CA SER A 161 -2.48 0.32 -4.53
C SER A 161 -1.80 -1.05 -4.49
N ILE A 162 -2.46 -2.10 -4.97
CA ILE A 162 -1.92 -3.47 -5.00
C ILE A 162 -0.89 -3.63 -6.12
N GLY A 163 -1.22 -3.20 -7.34
CA GLY A 163 -0.34 -3.34 -8.49
C GLY A 163 1.00 -2.62 -8.29
N SER A 164 0.99 -1.40 -7.75
CA SER A 164 2.21 -0.63 -7.48
C SER A 164 3.12 -1.29 -6.45
N GLU A 165 2.56 -1.90 -5.41
CA GLU A 165 3.36 -2.63 -4.41
C GLU A 165 3.92 -3.94 -5.01
N ILE A 166 3.11 -4.67 -5.81
CA ILE A 166 3.62 -5.84 -6.56
C ILE A 166 4.80 -5.43 -7.44
N CYS A 167 4.69 -4.34 -8.20
CA CYS A 167 5.79 -3.80 -9.01
C CYS A 167 7.03 -3.50 -8.17
N GLN A 168 6.89 -2.82 -7.02
CA GLN A 168 8.00 -2.48 -6.14
C GLN A 168 8.70 -3.72 -5.56
N GLN A 169 7.93 -4.76 -5.21
CA GLN A 169 8.51 -6.01 -4.70
C GLN A 169 9.23 -6.80 -5.79
N ILE A 170 8.66 -6.90 -7.00
CA ILE A 170 9.28 -7.56 -8.15
C ILE A 170 10.60 -6.85 -8.55
N MET A 171 10.62 -5.52 -8.50
CA MET A 171 11.82 -4.73 -8.83
C MET A 171 13.03 -5.07 -7.97
N ARG A 172 12.84 -5.52 -6.72
CA ARG A 172 13.96 -5.94 -5.85
C ARG A 172 14.72 -7.13 -6.41
N SER A 173 14.08 -7.94 -7.25
CA SER A 173 14.69 -9.07 -7.95
C SER A 173 15.40 -8.68 -9.25
N ASN A 174 15.35 -7.41 -9.67
CA ASN A 174 15.87 -6.92 -10.94
C ASN A 174 15.41 -7.78 -12.15
N PRO A 175 14.12 -7.80 -12.48
CA PRO A 175 13.55 -8.64 -13.53
C PRO A 175 14.15 -8.30 -14.90
N LYS A 176 14.08 -9.22 -15.87
CA LYS A 176 14.47 -8.96 -17.28
C LYS A 176 13.68 -7.77 -17.82
N LYS A 177 12.37 -7.75 -17.61
CA LYS A 177 11.48 -6.67 -18.02
C LYS A 177 10.28 -6.56 -17.06
N LEU A 178 9.84 -5.34 -16.76
CA LEU A 178 8.63 -5.06 -15.99
C LEU A 178 7.77 -4.05 -16.76
N LEU A 179 6.58 -4.48 -17.17
CA LEU A 179 5.56 -3.65 -17.78
C LEU A 179 4.53 -3.25 -16.72
N ILE A 180 4.42 -1.97 -16.45
CA ILE A 180 3.43 -1.38 -15.54
C ILE A 180 2.32 -0.81 -16.39
N VAL A 181 1.18 -1.51 -16.45
CA VAL A 181 0.05 -1.20 -17.32
C VAL A 181 -1.10 -0.65 -16.51
N ASP A 182 -1.64 0.48 -16.90
CA ASP A 182 -2.82 1.09 -16.28
C ASP A 182 -3.57 1.95 -17.32
N ASN A 183 -4.86 2.17 -17.12
CA ASN A 183 -5.65 3.06 -17.96
C ASN A 183 -5.76 4.49 -17.41
N SER A 184 -5.17 4.76 -16.25
CA SER A 184 -5.09 6.07 -15.63
C SER A 184 -3.74 6.73 -15.89
N GLU A 185 -3.70 7.72 -16.79
CA GLU A 185 -2.50 8.52 -17.07
C GLU A 185 -1.93 9.14 -15.79
N TYR A 186 -2.79 9.76 -14.97
CA TYR A 186 -2.38 10.40 -13.72
C TYR A 186 -1.76 9.41 -12.72
N SER A 187 -2.30 8.21 -12.59
CA SER A 187 -1.76 7.18 -11.72
C SER A 187 -0.41 6.66 -12.23
N LEU A 188 -0.27 6.48 -13.56
CA LEU A 188 1.00 6.10 -14.18
C LEU A 188 2.07 7.17 -14.01
N PHE A 189 1.71 8.44 -14.13
CA PHE A 189 2.62 9.55 -13.88
C PHE A 189 3.14 9.52 -12.43
N LYS A 190 2.25 9.35 -11.45
CA LYS A 190 2.63 9.26 -10.04
C LYS A 190 3.57 8.08 -9.74
N ILE A 191 3.25 6.89 -10.24
CA ILE A 191 4.11 5.72 -10.01
C ILE A 191 5.46 5.86 -10.72
N LYS A 192 5.49 6.47 -11.91
CA LYS A 192 6.72 6.75 -12.64
C LYS A 192 7.63 7.71 -11.85
N GLN A 193 7.08 8.74 -11.21
CA GLN A 193 7.85 9.60 -10.31
C GLN A 193 8.40 8.85 -9.11
N LYS A 194 7.60 7.95 -8.50
CA LYS A 194 7.99 7.18 -7.32
C LYS A 194 9.06 6.12 -7.61
N ILE A 195 8.95 5.41 -8.72
CA ILE A 195 9.84 4.29 -9.10
C ILE A 195 11.06 4.80 -9.89
N GLY A 196 10.91 5.87 -10.66
CA GLY A 196 11.93 6.44 -11.53
C GLY A 196 12.05 5.70 -12.88
N LEU A 197 12.97 6.21 -13.72
CA LEU A 197 13.26 5.65 -15.03
C LEU A 197 14.34 4.58 -14.90
N LYS A 198 14.05 3.36 -15.36
CA LYS A 198 15.01 2.25 -15.46
C LYS A 198 14.85 1.57 -16.82
N LYS A 199 15.95 1.11 -17.41
CA LYS A 199 15.95 0.50 -18.77
C LYS A 199 15.03 -0.72 -18.90
N ASN A 200 14.82 -1.46 -17.82
CA ASN A 200 13.99 -2.67 -17.80
C ASN A 200 12.55 -2.42 -17.33
N ILE A 201 12.13 -1.17 -17.16
CA ILE A 201 10.77 -0.81 -16.73
C ILE A 201 10.09 0.00 -17.83
N GLN A 202 8.87 -0.39 -18.19
CA GLN A 202 8.01 0.33 -19.12
C GLN A 202 6.70 0.72 -18.43
N TYR A 203 6.27 1.96 -18.61
CA TYR A 203 4.99 2.49 -18.15
C TYR A 203 4.08 2.60 -19.35
N ILE A 204 2.97 1.87 -19.34
CA ILE A 204 2.12 1.69 -20.52
C ILE A 204 0.70 2.14 -20.19
N LEU A 205 0.26 3.19 -20.88
CA LEU A 205 -1.12 3.66 -20.83
C LEU A 205 -1.95 2.81 -21.78
N LEU A 206 -2.77 1.91 -21.22
CA LEU A 206 -3.55 0.97 -22.00
C LEU A 206 -4.83 0.59 -21.27
N ASP A 207 -5.95 0.63 -21.99
CA ASP A 207 -7.18 -0.03 -21.56
C ASP A 207 -7.13 -1.51 -21.96
N ILE A 208 -6.99 -2.37 -20.96
CA ILE A 208 -6.86 -3.81 -21.16
C ILE A 208 -8.17 -4.49 -21.61
N SER A 209 -9.26 -3.76 -21.79
CA SER A 209 -10.45 -4.26 -22.50
C SER A 209 -10.20 -4.39 -24.02
N ASN A 210 -9.20 -3.70 -24.56
CA ASN A 210 -8.76 -3.83 -25.94
C ASN A 210 -7.86 -5.07 -26.11
N GLN A 211 -8.47 -6.18 -26.48
CA GLN A 211 -7.79 -7.47 -26.60
C GLN A 211 -6.61 -7.42 -27.59
N ASP A 212 -6.77 -6.77 -28.73
CA ASP A 212 -5.74 -6.75 -29.81
C ASP A 212 -4.47 -6.05 -29.35
N GLU A 213 -4.61 -4.95 -28.61
CA GLU A 213 -3.45 -4.23 -28.06
C GLU A 213 -2.78 -5.03 -26.94
N VAL A 214 -3.55 -5.69 -26.08
CA VAL A 214 -3.02 -6.57 -25.04
C VAL A 214 -2.25 -7.73 -25.64
N GLU A 215 -2.77 -8.36 -26.69
CA GLU A 215 -2.12 -9.48 -27.39
C GLU A 215 -0.82 -9.06 -28.05
N LYS A 216 -0.81 -7.91 -28.75
CA LYS A 216 0.41 -7.30 -29.31
C LYS A 216 1.45 -7.00 -28.24
N LEU A 217 1.00 -6.43 -27.11
CA LEU A 217 1.88 -6.09 -26.00
C LEU A 217 2.54 -7.35 -25.41
N ILE A 218 1.78 -8.41 -25.21
CA ILE A 218 2.27 -9.69 -24.68
C ILE A 218 3.29 -10.31 -25.64
N LYS A 219 2.97 -10.41 -26.93
CA LYS A 219 3.85 -11.01 -27.95
C LYS A 219 5.18 -10.24 -28.12
N ASN A 220 5.12 -8.92 -28.15
CA ASN A 220 6.31 -8.07 -28.36
C ASN A 220 7.25 -8.02 -27.15
N ASN A 221 6.86 -8.55 -26.00
CA ASN A 221 7.63 -8.42 -24.77
C ASN A 221 7.99 -9.76 -24.11
N ASP A 222 7.73 -10.89 -24.75
CA ASP A 222 8.04 -12.26 -24.22
C ASP A 222 7.60 -12.45 -22.76
N ILE A 223 6.34 -12.12 -22.46
CA ILE A 223 5.84 -12.12 -21.10
C ILE A 223 5.77 -13.53 -20.53
N ASN A 224 6.32 -13.72 -19.32
CA ASN A 224 6.29 -14.98 -18.57
C ASN A 224 5.25 -14.96 -17.45
N TYR A 225 5.04 -13.79 -16.82
CA TYR A 225 4.11 -13.60 -15.71
C TYR A 225 3.19 -12.41 -15.95
N ILE A 226 1.91 -12.59 -15.63
CA ILE A 226 0.94 -11.49 -15.60
C ILE A 226 0.29 -11.47 -14.22
N PHE A 227 0.39 -10.33 -13.53
CA PHE A 227 -0.37 -10.04 -12.33
C PHE A 227 -1.53 -9.12 -12.71
N HIS A 228 -2.73 -9.70 -12.77
CA HIS A 228 -3.93 -8.96 -13.16
C HIS A 228 -4.60 -8.36 -11.92
N ALA A 229 -4.19 -7.12 -11.60
CA ALA A 229 -4.70 -6.35 -10.45
C ALA A 229 -5.66 -5.22 -10.86
N ALA A 230 -5.91 -5.04 -12.16
CA ALA A 230 -6.87 -4.08 -12.67
C ALA A 230 -8.30 -4.49 -12.28
N ALA A 231 -8.99 -3.65 -11.51
CA ALA A 231 -10.40 -3.78 -11.19
C ALA A 231 -10.93 -2.51 -10.52
N TYR A 232 -12.19 -2.20 -10.73
CA TYR A 232 -12.92 -1.25 -9.89
C TYR A 232 -13.31 -1.91 -8.57
N LYS A 233 -13.19 -1.19 -7.45
CA LYS A 233 -13.34 -1.76 -6.10
C LYS A 233 -14.30 -1.02 -5.16
N HIS A 234 -14.75 0.17 -5.52
CA HIS A 234 -15.60 0.99 -4.67
C HIS A 234 -17.06 0.52 -4.78
N VAL A 235 -17.55 -0.16 -3.74
CA VAL A 235 -18.85 -0.84 -3.75
C VAL A 235 -19.97 0.11 -4.14
N ASN A 236 -20.11 1.26 -3.49
CA ASN A 236 -21.20 2.22 -3.75
C ASN A 236 -21.22 2.68 -5.22
N PHE A 237 -20.05 3.00 -5.79
CA PHE A 237 -19.95 3.37 -7.21
C PHE A 237 -20.34 2.24 -8.15
N LEU A 238 -20.02 1.00 -7.79
CA LEU A 238 -20.35 -0.15 -8.65
C LEU A 238 -21.84 -0.51 -8.60
N GLU A 239 -22.51 -0.31 -7.45
CA GLU A 239 -23.95 -0.47 -7.34
C GLU A 239 -24.72 0.48 -8.29
N GLU A 240 -24.22 1.70 -8.43
CA GLU A 240 -24.79 2.72 -9.30
C GLU A 240 -24.36 2.57 -10.78
N ASN A 241 -23.25 1.84 -11.06
CA ASN A 241 -22.61 1.77 -12.37
C ASN A 241 -22.34 0.31 -12.82
N LEU A 242 -23.39 -0.50 -12.88
CA LEU A 242 -23.31 -1.94 -13.19
C LEU A 242 -22.59 -2.23 -14.52
N ILE A 243 -22.90 -1.50 -15.59
CA ILE A 243 -22.30 -1.73 -16.92
C ILE A 243 -20.79 -1.49 -16.86
N SER A 244 -20.36 -0.44 -16.17
CA SER A 244 -18.94 -0.13 -15.97
C SER A 244 -18.26 -1.19 -15.12
N ALA A 245 -18.94 -1.72 -14.10
CA ALA A 245 -18.44 -2.80 -13.26
C ALA A 245 -18.21 -4.08 -14.08
N VAL A 246 -19.17 -4.48 -14.89
CA VAL A 246 -19.06 -5.66 -15.76
C VAL A 246 -17.93 -5.46 -16.78
N ARG A 247 -17.90 -4.32 -17.47
CA ARG A 247 -16.89 -4.02 -18.47
C ARG A 247 -15.49 -4.06 -17.88
N ASN A 248 -15.28 -3.38 -16.75
CA ASN A 248 -13.95 -3.26 -16.17
C ASN A 248 -13.50 -4.50 -15.38
N ASN A 249 -14.39 -5.22 -14.71
CA ASN A 249 -13.99 -6.35 -13.86
C ASN A 249 -14.11 -7.71 -14.57
N ILE A 250 -15.09 -7.88 -15.47
CA ILE A 250 -15.33 -9.15 -16.17
C ILE A 250 -14.72 -9.14 -17.57
N LEU A 251 -15.08 -8.15 -18.43
CA LEU A 251 -14.63 -8.17 -19.82
C LEU A 251 -13.11 -7.99 -19.94
N THR A 252 -12.47 -7.20 -19.06
CA THR A 252 -11.00 -7.11 -19.02
C THR A 252 -10.35 -8.44 -18.66
N THR A 253 -10.94 -9.21 -17.73
CA THR A 253 -10.46 -10.55 -17.40
C THR A 253 -10.60 -11.50 -18.58
N ILE A 254 -11.73 -11.45 -19.31
CA ILE A 254 -11.95 -12.25 -20.53
C ILE A 254 -10.95 -11.85 -21.62
N SER A 255 -10.74 -10.54 -21.85
CA SER A 255 -9.76 -10.03 -22.80
C SER A 255 -8.36 -10.57 -22.48
N MET A 256 -7.96 -10.49 -21.22
CA MET A 256 -6.66 -11.02 -20.76
C MET A 256 -6.53 -12.52 -21.01
N LEU A 257 -7.55 -13.31 -20.66
CA LEU A 257 -7.55 -14.76 -20.90
C LEU A 257 -7.44 -15.08 -22.40
N LYS A 258 -8.23 -14.41 -23.25
CA LYS A 258 -8.14 -14.60 -24.70
C LYS A 258 -6.76 -14.26 -25.27
N SER A 259 -6.12 -13.21 -24.76
CA SER A 259 -4.81 -12.75 -25.23
C SER A 259 -3.65 -13.70 -24.88
N ILE A 260 -3.83 -14.62 -23.94
CA ILE A 260 -2.79 -15.58 -23.52
C ILE A 260 -3.05 -17.02 -24.03
N LYS A 261 -4.02 -17.23 -24.91
CA LYS A 261 -4.25 -18.54 -25.53
C LYS A 261 -2.97 -19.09 -26.17
N ASN A 262 -2.74 -20.38 -26.02
CA ASN A 262 -1.56 -21.09 -26.55
C ASN A 262 -0.20 -20.55 -26.07
N SER A 263 -0.19 -19.85 -24.94
CA SER A 263 1.04 -19.32 -24.33
C SER A 263 1.54 -20.19 -23.19
N LYS A 264 2.76 -19.85 -22.68
CA LYS A 264 3.33 -20.46 -21.45
C LYS A 264 3.34 -19.46 -20.29
N ILE A 265 2.33 -18.63 -20.20
CA ILE A 265 2.24 -17.53 -19.24
C ILE A 265 1.67 -18.02 -17.91
N ASN A 266 2.22 -17.52 -16.81
CA ASN A 266 1.64 -17.64 -15.49
C ASN A 266 0.75 -16.41 -15.24
N LEU A 267 -0.58 -16.59 -15.24
CA LEU A 267 -1.56 -15.55 -14.97
C LEU A 267 -2.04 -15.64 -13.52
N ILE A 268 -1.84 -14.57 -12.78
CA ILE A 268 -2.28 -14.42 -11.39
C ILE A 268 -3.37 -13.37 -11.35
N ILE A 269 -4.59 -13.76 -10.99
CA ILE A 269 -5.77 -12.90 -10.93
C ILE A 269 -6.03 -12.50 -9.49
N ILE A 270 -6.03 -11.21 -9.22
CA ILE A 270 -6.34 -10.67 -7.91
C ILE A 270 -7.86 -10.66 -7.69
N SER A 271 -8.31 -11.34 -6.64
CA SER A 271 -9.69 -11.41 -6.21
C SER A 271 -9.88 -10.95 -4.76
N THR A 272 -11.05 -11.16 -4.20
CA THR A 272 -11.45 -10.65 -2.89
C THR A 272 -12.21 -11.70 -2.07
N ASP A 273 -12.20 -11.55 -0.75
CA ASP A 273 -13.06 -12.29 0.19
C ASP A 273 -14.55 -12.13 -0.12
N LYS A 274 -14.95 -11.00 -0.71
CA LYS A 274 -16.35 -10.70 -1.12
C LYS A 274 -16.86 -11.57 -2.25
N ALA A 275 -15.98 -12.27 -2.98
CA ALA A 275 -16.35 -13.23 -4.03
C ALA A 275 -16.80 -14.60 -3.47
N VAL A 276 -16.61 -14.88 -2.17
CA VAL A 276 -17.02 -16.16 -1.55
C VAL A 276 -18.55 -16.27 -1.54
N GLU A 277 -19.22 -15.32 -0.86
CA GLU A 277 -20.66 -15.15 -0.83
C GLU A 277 -21.01 -13.73 -1.32
N PRO A 278 -21.12 -13.53 -2.64
CA PRO A 278 -21.25 -12.19 -3.19
C PRO A 278 -22.61 -11.58 -2.84
N ARG A 279 -22.60 -10.46 -2.11
CA ARG A 279 -23.80 -9.70 -1.70
C ARG A 279 -23.84 -8.30 -2.32
N ASN A 280 -22.89 -8.00 -3.19
CA ASN A 280 -22.77 -6.71 -3.87
C ASN A 280 -22.12 -6.90 -5.24
N ILE A 281 -22.24 -5.87 -6.10
CA ILE A 281 -21.76 -5.90 -7.49
C ILE A 281 -20.27 -6.19 -7.57
N LEU A 282 -19.45 -5.63 -6.65
CA LEU A 282 -18.02 -5.95 -6.61
C LEU A 282 -17.79 -7.46 -6.40
N GLY A 283 -18.42 -8.05 -5.39
CA GLY A 283 -18.31 -9.48 -5.12
C GLY A 283 -18.80 -10.33 -6.28
N MET A 284 -19.94 -9.96 -6.88
CA MET A 284 -20.54 -10.66 -8.04
C MET A 284 -19.62 -10.62 -9.25
N THR A 285 -19.08 -9.46 -9.62
CA THR A 285 -18.17 -9.32 -10.77
C THR A 285 -16.86 -10.07 -10.57
N LYS A 286 -16.29 -10.05 -9.35
CA LYS A 286 -15.08 -10.82 -9.05
C LYS A 286 -15.35 -12.32 -9.06
N LYS A 287 -16.49 -12.78 -8.51
CA LYS A 287 -16.90 -14.18 -8.56
C LYS A 287 -17.09 -14.66 -10.00
N ALA A 288 -17.75 -13.86 -10.86
CA ALA A 288 -17.88 -14.17 -12.28
C ALA A 288 -16.52 -14.31 -12.97
N SER A 289 -15.61 -13.37 -12.72
CA SER A 289 -14.22 -13.44 -13.24
C SER A 289 -13.49 -14.69 -12.80
N GLU A 290 -13.65 -15.13 -11.53
CA GLU A 290 -13.06 -16.38 -11.02
C GLU A 290 -13.61 -17.60 -11.76
N ILE A 291 -14.95 -17.71 -11.86
CA ILE A 291 -15.61 -18.84 -12.54
C ILE A 291 -15.17 -18.93 -14.00
N ILE A 292 -15.20 -17.81 -14.72
CA ILE A 292 -14.75 -17.73 -16.11
C ILE A 292 -13.29 -18.18 -16.24
N SER A 293 -12.41 -17.68 -15.38
CA SER A 293 -10.98 -18.01 -15.42
C SER A 293 -10.71 -19.48 -15.18
N LEU A 294 -11.40 -20.08 -14.20
CA LEU A 294 -11.25 -21.50 -13.89
C LEU A 294 -11.87 -22.38 -14.98
N SER A 295 -13.02 -22.00 -15.54
CA SER A 295 -13.64 -22.72 -16.64
C SER A 295 -12.75 -22.72 -17.89
N MET A 296 -12.27 -21.55 -18.31
CA MET A 296 -11.40 -21.43 -19.47
C MET A 296 -10.04 -22.14 -19.27
N SER A 297 -9.51 -22.18 -18.05
CA SER A 297 -8.26 -22.88 -17.77
C SER A 297 -8.27 -24.38 -18.05
N ASN A 298 -9.45 -24.99 -18.14
CA ASN A 298 -9.63 -26.39 -18.48
C ASN A 298 -9.67 -26.66 -20.01
N GLU A 299 -9.71 -25.60 -20.83
CA GLU A 299 -9.69 -25.73 -22.29
C GLU A 299 -8.26 -26.09 -22.79
N ASN A 300 -8.16 -26.82 -23.87
CA ASN A 300 -6.90 -27.24 -24.48
C ASN A 300 -5.95 -26.08 -24.82
N TYR A 301 -6.48 -24.90 -25.09
CA TYR A 301 -5.70 -23.68 -25.36
C TYR A 301 -4.85 -23.20 -24.16
N TYR A 302 -5.16 -23.65 -22.96
CA TYR A 302 -4.47 -23.23 -21.71
C TYR A 302 -3.63 -24.33 -21.07
N LYS A 303 -3.45 -25.49 -21.72
CA LYS A 303 -2.67 -26.63 -21.16
C LYS A 303 -1.24 -26.27 -20.71
N ASN A 304 -0.64 -25.26 -21.34
CA ASN A 304 0.71 -24.76 -21.00
C ASN A 304 0.66 -23.46 -20.18
N THR A 305 -0.52 -22.91 -19.93
CA THR A 305 -0.75 -21.69 -19.21
C THR A 305 -1.13 -22.02 -17.77
N LYS A 306 -0.58 -21.30 -16.83
CA LYS A 306 -0.94 -21.46 -15.43
C LYS A 306 -1.84 -20.32 -15.00
N ILE A 307 -3.09 -20.62 -14.62
CA ILE A 307 -4.06 -19.64 -14.13
C ILE A 307 -4.28 -19.84 -12.64
N THR A 308 -4.01 -18.81 -11.87
CA THR A 308 -4.14 -18.80 -10.41
C THR A 308 -4.98 -17.61 -9.98
N VAL A 309 -5.97 -17.85 -9.14
CA VAL A 309 -6.77 -16.78 -8.52
C VAL A 309 -6.33 -16.63 -7.06
N VAL A 310 -6.19 -15.39 -6.59
CA VAL A 310 -5.80 -15.13 -5.19
C VAL A 310 -6.83 -14.22 -4.53
N ARG A 311 -7.49 -14.73 -3.49
CA ARG A 311 -8.47 -14.01 -2.67
C ARG A 311 -7.84 -13.48 -1.40
N PHE A 312 -8.10 -12.23 -1.08
CA PHE A 312 -7.78 -11.63 0.21
C PHE A 312 -8.82 -10.56 0.60
N GLY A 313 -8.80 -10.16 1.87
CA GLY A 313 -9.73 -9.20 2.44
C GLY A 313 -9.32 -7.76 2.22
N ASN A 314 -9.72 -6.89 3.15
CA ASN A 314 -9.37 -5.49 3.07
C ASN A 314 -7.87 -5.30 3.32
N VAL A 315 -7.29 -4.30 2.66
CA VAL A 315 -5.90 -3.91 2.87
C VAL A 315 -5.82 -2.50 3.45
N PHE A 316 -4.99 -2.34 4.49
CA PHE A 316 -4.74 -1.04 5.09
C PHE A 316 -4.04 -0.11 4.09
N GLY A 317 -4.36 1.20 4.16
CA GLY A 317 -3.70 2.22 3.34
C GLY A 317 -4.03 2.16 1.84
N SER A 318 -5.02 1.37 1.42
CA SER A 318 -5.45 1.38 0.02
C SER A 318 -6.29 2.62 -0.28
N ALA A 319 -6.02 3.29 -1.41
CA ALA A 319 -6.71 4.50 -1.82
C ALA A 319 -8.23 4.34 -1.81
N GLY A 320 -8.96 5.31 -1.23
CA GLY A 320 -10.42 5.32 -1.09
C GLY A 320 -10.97 4.23 -0.16
N SER A 321 -10.15 3.66 0.75
CA SER A 321 -10.63 2.72 1.76
C SER A 321 -11.50 3.42 2.82
N ALA A 322 -12.35 2.65 3.52
CA ALA A 322 -13.15 3.17 4.63
C ALA A 322 -12.29 3.89 5.69
N ILE A 323 -11.09 3.36 5.95
CA ILE A 323 -10.14 3.95 6.89
C ILE A 323 -9.65 5.32 6.41
N GLU A 324 -9.38 5.48 5.14
CA GLU A 324 -9.00 6.78 4.56
C GLU A 324 -10.15 7.79 4.65
N ILE A 325 -11.39 7.31 4.44
CA ILE A 325 -12.60 8.13 4.63
C ILE A 325 -12.70 8.57 6.09
N PHE A 326 -12.54 7.66 7.06
CA PHE A 326 -12.58 7.97 8.49
C PHE A 326 -11.49 8.99 8.87
N LYS A 327 -10.24 8.79 8.40
CA LYS A 327 -9.14 9.76 8.59
C LYS A 327 -9.51 11.15 8.07
N ASN A 328 -10.11 11.24 6.90
CA ASN A 328 -10.53 12.51 6.32
C ASN A 328 -11.70 13.15 7.09
N GLN A 329 -12.63 12.35 7.60
CA GLN A 329 -13.72 12.83 8.46
C GLN A 329 -13.18 13.38 9.78
N ILE A 330 -12.27 12.67 10.44
CA ILE A 330 -11.59 13.15 11.66
C ILE A 330 -10.85 14.45 11.39
N LYS A 331 -10.07 14.53 10.32
CA LYS A 331 -9.30 15.73 9.95
C LYS A 331 -10.20 16.96 9.73
N LYS A 332 -11.42 16.75 9.24
CA LYS A 332 -12.40 17.80 8.96
C LYS A 332 -13.36 18.05 10.13
N ASN A 333 -13.15 17.41 11.30
CA ASN A 333 -14.08 17.40 12.44
C ASN A 333 -15.50 16.99 12.04
N LEU A 334 -15.66 16.08 11.08
CA LEU A 334 -16.94 15.53 10.67
C LEU A 334 -17.26 14.25 11.44
N PRO A 335 -18.54 13.90 11.64
CA PRO A 335 -18.94 12.63 12.21
C PRO A 335 -18.41 11.46 11.38
N ILE A 336 -17.93 10.40 12.05
CA ILE A 336 -17.51 9.18 11.36
C ILE A 336 -18.75 8.40 10.94
N THR A 337 -18.84 8.09 9.64
CA THR A 337 -19.95 7.32 9.07
C THR A 337 -19.64 5.84 9.12
N LEU A 338 -20.34 5.12 10.01
CA LEU A 338 -20.27 3.66 10.13
C LEU A 338 -21.60 3.04 9.73
N THR A 339 -21.57 2.14 8.73
CA THR A 339 -22.79 1.52 8.19
C THR A 339 -23.45 0.55 9.19
N ASP A 340 -22.64 -0.21 9.94
CA ASP A 340 -23.12 -1.16 10.94
C ASP A 340 -22.05 -1.35 12.02
N ILE A 341 -22.44 -1.16 13.30
CA ILE A 341 -21.55 -1.29 14.46
C ILE A 341 -21.01 -2.72 14.66
N LYS A 342 -21.76 -3.73 14.18
CA LYS A 342 -21.38 -5.15 14.27
C LYS A 342 -20.47 -5.59 13.14
N MET A 343 -20.19 -4.71 12.17
CA MET A 343 -19.41 -5.03 10.97
C MET A 343 -18.00 -5.49 11.32
N LYS A 344 -17.63 -6.67 10.86
CA LYS A 344 -16.27 -7.22 10.96
C LYS A 344 -15.68 -7.40 9.57
N ARG A 345 -14.37 -7.16 9.45
CA ARG A 345 -13.62 -7.37 8.20
C ARG A 345 -12.27 -7.99 8.48
N PHE A 346 -11.79 -8.79 7.52
CA PHE A 346 -10.40 -9.18 7.50
C PHE A 346 -9.55 -8.02 6.99
N PHE A 347 -8.43 -7.79 7.66
CA PHE A 347 -7.48 -6.76 7.26
C PHE A 347 -6.08 -7.34 7.16
N MET A 348 -5.29 -6.81 6.25
CA MET A 348 -3.87 -7.10 6.13
C MET A 348 -3.14 -5.86 5.57
N SER A 349 -1.81 -5.79 5.73
CA SER A 349 -1.06 -4.71 5.09
C SER A 349 -0.96 -4.96 3.58
N ILE A 350 -0.87 -3.90 2.78
CA ILE A 350 -0.66 -4.03 1.32
C ILE A 350 0.59 -4.86 1.05
N ARG A 351 1.67 -4.61 1.79
CA ARG A 351 2.94 -5.32 1.65
C ARG A 351 2.81 -6.82 1.92
N GLU A 352 2.12 -7.20 2.99
CA GLU A 352 1.85 -8.60 3.35
C GLU A 352 1.01 -9.28 2.26
N ALA A 353 -0.09 -8.65 1.83
CA ALA A 353 -0.94 -9.19 0.77
C ALA A 353 -0.15 -9.44 -0.52
N CYS A 354 0.66 -8.46 -0.96
CA CYS A 354 1.46 -8.59 -2.17
C CYS A 354 2.55 -9.65 -2.03
N ASN A 355 3.22 -9.77 -0.87
CA ASN A 355 4.17 -10.84 -0.61
C ASN A 355 3.52 -12.23 -0.77
N LEU A 356 2.33 -12.43 -0.21
CA LEU A 356 1.62 -13.70 -0.30
C LEU A 356 1.10 -13.96 -1.73
N VAL A 357 0.72 -12.92 -2.48
CA VAL A 357 0.38 -13.05 -3.92
C VAL A 357 1.60 -13.51 -4.72
N LEU A 358 2.77 -12.92 -4.50
CA LEU A 358 4.01 -13.32 -5.16
C LEU A 358 4.40 -14.76 -4.79
N GLN A 359 4.16 -15.20 -3.57
CA GLN A 359 4.34 -16.60 -3.19
C GLN A 359 3.34 -17.54 -3.89
N ALA A 360 2.05 -17.16 -3.93
CA ALA A 360 1.02 -17.94 -4.60
C ALA A 360 1.37 -18.18 -6.08
N SER A 361 2.03 -17.21 -6.74
CA SER A 361 2.48 -17.35 -8.13
C SER A 361 3.51 -18.46 -8.35
N GLN A 362 4.17 -18.93 -7.30
CA GLN A 362 5.27 -19.92 -7.38
C GLN A 362 4.80 -21.37 -7.24
N PHE A 363 3.61 -21.59 -6.68
CA PHE A 363 3.08 -22.94 -6.55
C PHE A 363 2.80 -23.57 -7.92
N LYS A 364 3.04 -24.85 -8.07
CA LYS A 364 2.87 -25.59 -9.33
C LYS A 364 1.40 -25.88 -9.68
N TYR A 365 0.46 -25.49 -8.83
CA TYR A 365 -0.97 -25.71 -9.08
C TYR A 365 -1.49 -24.76 -10.15
N THR A 366 -2.33 -25.27 -11.03
CA THR A 366 -3.11 -24.49 -12.01
C THR A 366 -4.60 -24.62 -11.69
N SER A 367 -5.42 -23.77 -12.25
CA SER A 367 -6.88 -23.76 -12.05
C SER A 367 -7.29 -23.73 -10.56
N THR A 368 -6.57 -22.96 -9.77
CA THR A 368 -6.69 -22.98 -8.31
C THR A 368 -6.98 -21.60 -7.75
N ILE A 369 -7.83 -21.58 -6.70
CA ILE A 369 -8.06 -20.38 -5.88
C ILE A 369 -7.27 -20.50 -4.59
N PHE A 370 -6.32 -19.59 -4.38
CA PHE A 370 -5.67 -19.41 -3.10
C PHE A 370 -6.41 -18.38 -2.24
N ILE A 371 -6.58 -18.70 -0.97
CA ILE A 371 -7.10 -17.77 0.03
C ILE A 371 -5.94 -17.42 0.95
N LEU A 372 -5.60 -16.14 1.02
CA LEU A 372 -4.51 -15.69 1.86
C LEU A 372 -4.88 -15.80 3.34
N LYS A 373 -3.89 -16.14 4.18
CA LYS A 373 -4.08 -16.22 5.62
C LYS A 373 -4.23 -14.83 6.22
N MET A 374 -5.46 -14.42 6.48
CA MET A 374 -5.81 -13.04 6.90
C MET A 374 -5.89 -12.86 8.43
N GLY A 375 -5.70 -13.91 9.21
CA GLY A 375 -5.88 -13.88 10.67
C GLY A 375 -7.34 -13.83 11.08
N LYS A 376 -7.65 -13.16 12.20
CA LYS A 376 -9.02 -13.00 12.70
C LYS A 376 -9.66 -11.73 12.12
N PRO A 377 -10.99 -11.73 11.86
CA PRO A 377 -11.68 -10.52 11.43
C PRO A 377 -11.75 -9.50 12.61
N ILE A 378 -11.58 -8.23 12.27
CA ILE A 378 -11.57 -7.10 13.23
C ILE A 378 -12.88 -6.34 13.08
N LYS A 379 -13.48 -5.90 14.20
CA LYS A 379 -14.64 -5.02 14.16
C LYS A 379 -14.21 -3.63 13.66
N ILE A 380 -14.99 -3.04 12.77
CA ILE A 380 -14.67 -1.71 12.24
C ILE A 380 -14.70 -0.66 13.37
N ILE A 381 -15.61 -0.81 14.32
CA ILE A 381 -15.68 0.09 15.49
C ILE A 381 -14.39 0.08 16.32
N ASP A 382 -13.71 -1.07 16.45
CA ASP A 382 -12.45 -1.17 17.20
C ASP A 382 -11.27 -0.45 16.47
N ILE A 383 -11.44 -0.14 15.19
CA ILE A 383 -10.47 0.65 14.40
C ILE A 383 -10.76 2.14 14.53
N ILE A 384 -12.00 2.51 14.77
CA ILE A 384 -12.45 3.90 14.92
C ILE A 384 -12.09 4.45 16.31
N ASN A 385 -12.26 3.64 17.35
CA ASN A 385 -11.92 3.96 18.74
C ASN A 385 -10.40 3.93 18.97
#